data_9f5255503d9cee13da121621b5096d0b
#
_entry.id   9f5255503d9cee13da121621b5096d0b
#
_cell.length_a   1.000
_cell.length_b   1.000
_cell.length_c   1.000
_cell.angle_alpha   90.00
_cell.angle_beta   90.00
_cell.angle_gamma   90.00
#
_symmetry.space_group_name_H-M   'P 1'
#
loop_
_entity.id
_entity.type
_entity.pdbx_description
1 polymer ?
#
loop_
_entity_poly.entity_id
_entity_poly.type
_entity_poly.pdbx_seq_one_letter_code
_entity_poly.pdbx_strand_id
1 'polypeptide(L)'
;MMKHKSIGVVFFLLLGSLCIANGIGTSFTSAEVSSIGREAELGKNIFFDKSLSASGRMACSTCHNPRYAYGPPNDLAVQYGGPNLKSPGYRAVPSLRYVLNFVPRWAHVYPTSEVEQLTEQLAGTSEVPVGGYTWDGGYNSLHAQAMVPFFSPVEMDNGNIADLANKLSKTTYAGEFRDVFGKDVFDSPAEAVRDATMALERFELGDRSFHPYSSKFDEWLDGKAKLTPQEREGMRLFNDPNGGNCASCHLDQVGANGQHPLFTDFQFEGLGVPRNYQIPWNKNPHYFDMGLCGPFRTDVATKDTGNCGLFRTPSLRNVASRRVFFHNGSFHSLRKVLLFYVERDTNPDKWYPVMANGKVAKFNDLPPRLRKNLDTSDPPLDRKPGEKPAWNSQQIDDVMAFLKTLTDRDVVPGAITTDAPIHSQRRTSMH
;
A
#
# COMPACT_ATOMS: atom_id res chain seq x y z
N MET A 1 -72.18 35.41 18.15
CA MET A 1 -71.97 34.98 19.59
C MET A 1 -71.06 33.78 19.59
N MET A 2 -69.78 33.97 19.68
CA MET A 2 -68.80 32.90 19.81
C MET A 2 -67.94 33.11 21.04
N LYS A 3 -67.96 32.14 21.96
CA LYS A 3 -67.29 32.19 23.27
C LYS A 3 -65.84 31.81 23.07
N HIS A 4 -64.91 32.64 23.48
CA HIS A 4 -63.52 32.33 23.64
C HIS A 4 -63.33 31.33 24.83
N LYS A 5 -62.62 30.23 24.59
CA LYS A 5 -62.06 29.40 25.65
C LYS A 5 -60.53 29.58 25.65
N SER A 6 -60.04 30.08 26.79
CA SER A 6 -58.61 30.16 27.11
C SER A 6 -58.04 28.78 27.36
N ILE A 7 -56.93 28.45 26.70
CA ILE A 7 -56.13 27.22 26.99
C ILE A 7 -54.92 27.66 27.79
N GLY A 8 -54.84 27.14 29.02
CA GLY A 8 -53.72 27.36 29.94
C GLY A 8 -52.50 26.60 29.44
N VAL A 9 -51.35 27.28 29.42
CA VAL A 9 -50.04 26.67 29.17
C VAL A 9 -49.55 26.07 30.45
N VAL A 10 -49.41 24.74 30.46
CA VAL A 10 -48.76 23.99 31.53
C VAL A 10 -47.28 23.90 31.21
N PHE A 11 -46.43 24.53 32.01
CA PHE A 11 -44.99 24.43 31.96
C PHE A 11 -44.58 23.06 32.52
N PHE A 12 -44.12 22.16 31.66
CA PHE A 12 -43.43 20.95 32.07
C PHE A 12 -41.92 21.28 32.23
N LEU A 13 -41.46 21.29 33.47
CA LEU A 13 -40.06 21.25 33.83
C LEU A 13 -39.49 19.88 33.48
N LEU A 14 -38.81 19.76 32.35
CA LEU A 14 -37.97 18.60 32.03
C LEU A 14 -36.68 18.68 32.85
N LEU A 15 -36.61 17.90 33.90
CA LEU A 15 -35.36 17.56 34.55
C LEU A 15 -34.49 16.76 33.57
N GLY A 16 -33.52 17.47 32.96
CA GLY A 16 -32.49 16.84 32.15
C GLY A 16 -31.58 15.98 32.99
N SER A 17 -31.75 14.67 32.90
CA SER A 17 -30.74 13.72 33.38
C SER A 17 -29.45 13.88 32.58
N LEU A 18 -28.44 14.47 33.21
CA LEU A 18 -27.09 14.56 32.71
C LEU A 18 -26.50 13.13 32.74
N CYS A 19 -26.60 12.39 31.64
CA CYS A 19 -25.79 11.20 31.43
C CYS A 19 -24.33 11.63 31.26
N ILE A 20 -23.56 11.56 32.35
CA ILE A 20 -22.10 11.64 32.29
C ILE A 20 -21.65 10.32 31.63
N ALA A 21 -21.42 10.38 30.33
CA ALA A 21 -20.67 9.35 29.64
C ALA A 21 -19.24 9.37 30.21
N ASN A 22 -18.95 8.48 31.12
CA ASN A 22 -17.56 8.17 31.51
C ASN A 22 -16.85 7.56 30.29
N GLY A 23 -16.34 8.42 29.41
CA GLY A 23 -15.31 8.05 28.46
C GLY A 23 -14.10 7.62 29.27
N ILE A 24 -13.78 6.34 29.24
CA ILE A 24 -12.50 5.82 29.71
C ILE A 24 -11.43 6.34 28.73
N GLY A 25 -11.11 7.63 28.83
CA GLY A 25 -9.91 8.18 28.26
C GLY A 25 -8.75 7.67 29.11
N THR A 26 -8.01 6.69 28.65
CA THR A 26 -6.74 6.31 29.26
C THR A 26 -5.79 7.50 29.11
N SER A 27 -5.71 8.33 30.16
CA SER A 27 -4.71 9.38 30.26
C SER A 27 -3.37 8.72 30.50
N PHE A 28 -2.49 8.72 29.50
CA PHE A 28 -1.11 8.31 29.70
C PHE A 28 -0.39 9.26 30.67
N THR A 29 0.37 8.71 31.58
CA THR A 29 1.24 9.49 32.45
C THR A 29 2.39 10.09 31.66
N SER A 30 2.99 11.15 32.14
CA SER A 30 4.19 11.74 31.51
C SER A 30 5.36 10.74 31.41
N ALA A 31 5.44 9.77 32.32
CA ALA A 31 6.44 8.70 32.26
C ALA A 31 6.15 7.71 31.12
N GLU A 32 4.88 7.34 30.87
CA GLU A 32 4.48 6.48 29.75
C GLU A 32 4.70 7.17 28.40
N VAL A 33 4.38 8.45 28.26
CA VAL A 33 4.65 9.25 27.05
C VAL A 33 6.16 9.32 26.79
N SER A 34 7.00 9.48 27.82
CA SER A 34 8.46 9.46 27.71
C SER A 34 9.00 8.09 27.33
N SER A 35 8.36 7.00 27.79
CA SER A 35 8.73 5.62 27.43
C SER A 35 8.45 5.35 25.95
N ILE A 36 7.26 5.67 25.47
CA ILE A 36 6.88 5.52 24.06
C ILE A 36 7.82 6.30 23.13
N GLY A 37 8.21 7.51 23.53
CA GLY A 37 9.19 8.31 22.78
C GLY A 37 10.56 7.64 22.67
N ARG A 38 11.03 6.99 23.73
CA ARG A 38 12.32 6.26 23.73
C ARG A 38 12.24 4.97 22.89
N GLU A 39 11.13 4.26 22.94
CA GLU A 39 10.89 3.10 22.06
C GLU A 39 10.96 3.50 20.58
N ALA A 40 10.31 4.62 20.22
CA ALA A 40 10.33 5.13 18.84
C ALA A 40 11.74 5.53 18.39
N GLU A 41 12.56 6.14 19.26
CA GLU A 41 13.96 6.49 18.93
C GLU A 41 14.82 5.23 18.73
N LEU A 42 14.63 4.18 19.55
CA LEU A 42 15.25 2.87 19.30
C LEU A 42 14.82 2.28 17.97
N GLY A 43 13.53 2.34 17.65
CA GLY A 43 12.99 1.89 16.35
C GLY A 43 13.63 2.63 15.18
N LYS A 44 13.85 3.94 15.32
CA LYS A 44 14.57 4.75 14.36
C LYS A 44 16.02 4.29 14.19
N ASN A 45 16.74 4.07 15.29
CA ASN A 45 18.10 3.55 15.25
C ASN A 45 18.15 2.22 14.50
N ILE A 46 17.25 1.29 14.81
CA ILE A 46 17.12 -0.02 14.12
C ILE A 46 16.83 0.16 12.62
N PHE A 47 15.91 1.05 12.26
CA PHE A 47 15.51 1.29 10.87
C PHE A 47 16.67 1.72 9.95
N PHE A 48 17.66 2.42 10.53
CA PHE A 48 18.84 2.91 9.80
C PHE A 48 20.09 2.06 10.01
N ASP A 49 20.06 1.06 10.89
CA ASP A 49 21.23 0.26 11.26
C ASP A 49 21.53 -0.87 10.27
N LYS A 50 22.54 -0.67 9.46
CA LYS A 50 23.02 -1.67 8.50
C LYS A 50 23.69 -2.89 9.14
N SER A 51 24.23 -2.75 10.36
CA SER A 51 24.95 -3.83 11.07
C SER A 51 24.02 -5.01 11.40
N LEU A 52 22.71 -4.77 11.42
CA LEU A 52 21.72 -5.80 11.71
C LEU A 52 21.44 -6.76 10.53
N SER A 53 22.00 -6.53 9.33
CA SER A 53 21.90 -7.47 8.21
C SER A 53 23.05 -8.47 8.19
N ALA A 54 22.89 -9.60 7.47
CA ALA A 54 23.97 -10.55 7.23
C ALA A 54 25.13 -9.93 6.46
N SER A 55 24.82 -9.01 5.54
CA SER A 55 25.82 -8.29 4.75
C SER A 55 26.56 -7.19 5.53
N GLY A 56 26.02 -6.71 6.65
CA GLY A 56 26.47 -5.48 7.34
C GLY A 56 26.31 -4.21 6.52
N ARG A 57 25.56 -4.23 5.40
CA ARG A 57 25.48 -3.12 4.44
C ARG A 57 24.04 -2.71 4.10
N MET A 58 23.03 -3.42 4.63
CA MET A 58 21.62 -3.21 4.35
C MET A 58 20.84 -2.92 5.65
N ALA A 59 19.97 -1.93 5.61
CA ALA A 59 18.98 -1.60 6.64
C ALA A 59 17.61 -1.40 5.99
N CYS A 60 16.54 -1.21 6.76
CA CYS A 60 15.20 -0.89 6.22
C CYS A 60 15.27 0.34 5.29
N SER A 61 16.01 1.38 5.71
CA SER A 61 16.23 2.61 4.95
C SER A 61 16.98 2.42 3.62
N THR A 62 17.61 1.27 3.38
CA THR A 62 18.28 0.96 2.11
C THR A 62 17.26 0.82 0.98
N CYS A 63 16.12 0.16 1.27
CA CYS A 63 15.03 -0.04 0.32
C CYS A 63 13.90 0.99 0.53
N HIS A 64 13.65 1.40 1.79
CA HIS A 64 12.64 2.39 2.19
C HIS A 64 13.30 3.74 2.52
N ASN A 65 13.70 4.48 1.47
CA ASN A 65 14.48 5.71 1.64
C ASN A 65 13.57 6.90 1.95
N PRO A 66 13.79 7.65 3.06
CA PRO A 66 12.96 8.80 3.44
C PRO A 66 12.84 9.87 2.35
N ARG A 67 13.91 10.12 1.59
CA ARG A 67 13.91 11.12 0.51
C ARG A 67 12.97 10.79 -0.65
N TYR A 68 12.54 9.53 -0.75
CA TYR A 68 11.62 9.02 -1.77
C TYR A 68 10.33 8.51 -1.14
N ALA A 69 9.83 9.23 -0.13
CA ALA A 69 8.62 8.88 0.61
C ALA A 69 8.68 7.46 1.23
N TYR A 70 9.84 7.07 1.75
CA TYR A 70 10.10 5.70 2.24
C TYR A 70 9.81 4.62 1.19
N GLY A 71 9.97 4.96 -0.07
CA GLY A 71 9.96 4.03 -1.20
C GLY A 71 11.38 3.74 -1.72
N PRO A 72 11.51 3.04 -2.86
CA PRO A 72 12.80 2.65 -3.41
C PRO A 72 13.61 3.86 -3.90
N PRO A 73 14.94 3.86 -3.67
CA PRO A 73 15.81 5.00 -4.05
C PRO A 73 16.16 5.03 -5.55
N ASN A 74 15.75 4.03 -6.30
CA ASN A 74 16.11 3.82 -7.70
C ASN A 74 14.89 3.31 -8.51
N ASP A 75 15.13 2.93 -9.77
CA ASP A 75 14.13 2.45 -10.71
C ASP A 75 14.16 0.92 -10.94
N LEU A 76 14.86 0.17 -10.09
CA LEU A 76 14.87 -1.28 -10.19
C LEU A 76 13.48 -1.86 -9.92
N ALA A 77 13.05 -2.80 -10.74
CA ALA A 77 11.76 -3.49 -10.57
C ALA A 77 11.64 -4.12 -9.18
N VAL A 78 12.73 -4.70 -8.68
CA VAL A 78 12.89 -5.22 -7.32
C VAL A 78 14.25 -4.82 -6.77
N GLN A 79 14.36 -4.68 -5.46
CA GLN A 79 15.64 -4.41 -4.81
C GLN A 79 16.43 -5.73 -4.63
N TYR A 80 17.74 -5.60 -4.39
CA TYR A 80 18.63 -6.74 -4.19
C TYR A 80 19.14 -6.75 -2.75
N GLY A 81 19.11 -7.92 -2.14
CA GLY A 81 19.57 -8.16 -0.77
C GLY A 81 20.40 -9.43 -0.62
N GLY A 82 20.26 -10.08 0.53
CA GLY A 82 21.05 -11.24 0.92
C GLY A 82 22.46 -10.88 1.36
N PRO A 83 23.32 -11.88 1.67
CA PRO A 83 24.62 -11.67 2.32
C PRO A 83 25.63 -10.92 1.43
N ASN A 84 25.47 -10.99 0.12
CA ASN A 84 26.32 -10.32 -0.87
C ASN A 84 25.63 -9.20 -1.64
N LEU A 85 24.35 -8.88 -1.34
CA LEU A 85 23.49 -7.89 -2.03
C LEU A 85 23.24 -8.25 -3.51
N LYS A 86 23.16 -9.52 -3.84
CA LYS A 86 22.90 -10.02 -5.21
C LYS A 86 21.63 -10.85 -5.33
N SER A 87 20.96 -11.13 -4.22
CA SER A 87 19.69 -11.87 -4.22
C SER A 87 18.54 -10.93 -4.62
N PRO A 88 17.88 -11.16 -5.76
CA PRO A 88 16.78 -10.30 -6.20
C PRO A 88 15.55 -10.50 -5.32
N GLY A 89 14.93 -9.42 -4.90
CA GLY A 89 13.62 -9.42 -4.25
C GLY A 89 12.53 -9.99 -5.15
N TYR A 90 11.34 -10.11 -4.60
CA TYR A 90 10.20 -10.72 -5.28
C TYR A 90 9.23 -9.68 -5.85
N ARG A 91 9.07 -8.56 -5.14
CA ARG A 91 8.09 -7.52 -5.42
C ARG A 91 8.73 -6.14 -5.39
N ALA A 92 8.11 -5.18 -6.07
CA ALA A 92 8.49 -3.78 -5.98
C ALA A 92 8.26 -3.27 -4.54
N VAL A 93 9.23 -2.47 -4.06
CA VAL A 93 9.17 -1.89 -2.70
C VAL A 93 8.05 -0.86 -2.62
N PRO A 94 7.07 -1.01 -1.72
CA PRO A 94 6.03 -0.01 -1.51
C PRO A 94 6.57 1.21 -0.75
N SER A 95 5.87 2.33 -0.82
CA SER A 95 6.07 3.43 0.12
C SER A 95 5.53 3.04 1.49
N LEU A 96 6.20 3.48 2.57
CA LEU A 96 5.68 3.33 3.93
C LEU A 96 4.89 4.56 4.39
N ARG A 97 4.81 5.63 3.59
CA ARG A 97 4.04 6.82 3.96
C ARG A 97 2.54 6.58 3.92
N TYR A 98 1.83 7.14 4.89
CA TYR A 98 0.37 7.24 5.00
C TYR A 98 -0.41 5.94 5.19
N VAL A 99 0.23 4.80 5.03
CA VAL A 99 -0.46 3.51 5.09
C VAL A 99 -0.30 2.80 6.43
N LEU A 100 0.61 3.28 7.31
CA LEU A 100 0.97 2.52 8.50
C LEU A 100 -0.08 2.64 9.61
N ASN A 101 -0.64 3.84 9.83
CA ASN A 101 -1.58 4.11 10.93
C ASN A 101 -3.03 3.73 10.64
N PHE A 102 -3.38 3.41 9.40
CA PHE A 102 -4.77 3.34 8.95
C PHE A 102 -5.11 2.04 8.24
N VAL A 103 -4.14 1.14 8.06
CA VAL A 103 -4.43 -0.16 7.45
C VAL A 103 -5.34 -0.95 8.39
N PRO A 104 -6.56 -1.28 7.98
CA PRO A 104 -7.42 -2.14 8.78
C PRO A 104 -6.78 -3.52 8.92
N ARG A 105 -7.17 -4.26 9.94
CA ARG A 105 -6.79 -5.67 10.03
C ARG A 105 -7.35 -6.41 8.83
N TRP A 106 -6.63 -7.42 8.38
CA TRP A 106 -7.13 -8.32 7.36
C TRP A 106 -8.52 -8.84 7.74
N ALA A 107 -9.44 -8.67 6.83
CA ALA A 107 -10.77 -9.21 6.92
C ALA A 107 -11.21 -9.71 5.55
N HIS A 108 -11.81 -10.86 5.53
CA HIS A 108 -12.57 -11.41 4.42
C HIS A 108 -13.66 -12.29 5.01
N VAL A 109 -14.89 -11.99 4.65
CA VAL A 109 -16.01 -12.81 5.08
C VAL A 109 -16.08 -14.02 4.15
N TYR A 110 -15.94 -15.20 4.72
CA TYR A 110 -16.17 -16.47 4.01
C TYR A 110 -17.55 -16.96 4.45
N PRO A 111 -18.60 -16.75 3.64
CA PRO A 111 -19.93 -17.22 4.00
C PRO A 111 -19.92 -18.73 4.14
N THR A 112 -20.34 -19.21 5.31
CA THR A 112 -20.37 -20.64 5.63
C THR A 112 -21.73 -21.27 5.35
N SER A 113 -22.76 -20.44 5.10
CA SER A 113 -24.12 -20.85 4.81
C SER A 113 -24.81 -19.94 3.78
N GLU A 114 -25.87 -20.44 3.14
CA GLU A 114 -26.69 -19.64 2.21
C GLU A 114 -27.34 -18.42 2.89
N VAL A 115 -27.65 -18.54 4.19
CA VAL A 115 -28.23 -17.43 4.99
C VAL A 115 -27.20 -16.30 5.21
N GLU A 116 -25.94 -16.65 5.47
CA GLU A 116 -24.86 -15.66 5.60
C GLU A 116 -24.60 -14.98 4.28
N GLN A 117 -24.54 -15.71 3.17
CA GLN A 117 -24.41 -15.14 1.80
C GLN A 117 -25.52 -14.14 1.51
N LEU A 118 -26.78 -14.50 1.79
CA LEU A 118 -27.92 -13.61 1.60
C LEU A 118 -27.85 -12.37 2.50
N THR A 119 -27.41 -12.54 3.74
CA THR A 119 -27.28 -11.44 4.70
C THR A 119 -26.21 -10.45 4.26
N GLU A 120 -25.08 -10.92 3.74
CA GLU A 120 -24.01 -10.09 3.17
C GLU A 120 -24.47 -9.31 1.94
N GLN A 121 -25.15 -9.98 1.01
CA GLN A 121 -25.74 -9.32 -0.17
C GLN A 121 -26.74 -8.23 0.22
N LEU A 122 -27.60 -8.49 1.21
CA LEU A 122 -28.57 -7.51 1.70
C LEU A 122 -27.93 -6.36 2.47
N ALA A 123 -26.84 -6.60 3.17
CA ALA A 123 -26.09 -5.57 3.89
C ALA A 123 -25.23 -4.68 2.97
N GLY A 124 -25.10 -5.04 1.69
CA GLY A 124 -24.21 -4.33 0.76
C GLY A 124 -22.74 -4.38 1.17
N THR A 125 -22.37 -5.35 2.03
CA THR A 125 -20.98 -5.56 2.40
C THR A 125 -20.25 -6.18 1.22
N SER A 126 -19.15 -5.55 0.85
CA SER A 126 -18.31 -6.03 -0.24
C SER A 126 -17.71 -7.39 0.14
N GLU A 127 -17.91 -8.40 -0.69
CA GLU A 127 -17.22 -9.70 -0.58
C GLU A 127 -15.72 -9.58 -0.87
N VAL A 128 -15.22 -8.37 -1.09
CA VAL A 128 -13.83 -8.11 -1.43
C VAL A 128 -12.98 -8.13 -0.17
N PRO A 129 -11.85 -8.86 -0.18
CA PRO A 129 -10.90 -8.84 0.92
C PRO A 129 -10.37 -7.44 1.18
N VAL A 130 -10.08 -7.11 2.46
CA VAL A 130 -9.60 -5.79 2.85
C VAL A 130 -8.51 -5.89 3.93
N GLY A 131 -7.56 -4.96 3.91
CA GLY A 131 -6.62 -4.73 4.99
C GLY A 131 -5.39 -5.62 5.01
N GLY A 132 -4.70 -5.59 6.13
CA GLY A 132 -3.41 -6.23 6.33
C GLY A 132 -2.25 -5.50 5.63
N TYR A 133 -1.04 -5.71 6.13
CA TYR A 133 0.18 -5.13 5.57
C TYR A 133 0.74 -5.99 4.44
N THR A 134 1.64 -5.44 3.64
CA THR A 134 2.20 -5.97 2.38
C THR A 134 1.25 -5.93 1.19
N TRP A 135 1.75 -6.28 -0.01
CA TRP A 135 0.94 -6.32 -1.24
C TRP A 135 -0.19 -7.37 -1.20
N ASP A 136 -0.09 -8.35 -0.34
CA ASP A 136 -1.04 -9.46 -0.19
C ASP A 136 -1.76 -9.47 1.17
N GLY A 137 -1.59 -8.42 1.99
CA GLY A 137 -2.28 -8.30 3.27
C GLY A 137 -1.93 -9.38 4.31
N GLY A 138 -0.75 -10.00 4.19
CA GLY A 138 -0.38 -11.17 4.97
C GLY A 138 -0.14 -10.94 6.47
N TYR A 139 -0.11 -9.68 6.93
CA TYR A 139 0.21 -9.33 8.33
C TYR A 139 -0.77 -8.32 8.90
N ASN A 140 -1.14 -8.49 10.16
CA ASN A 140 -2.11 -7.63 10.85
C ASN A 140 -1.49 -6.59 11.79
N SER A 141 -0.18 -6.55 11.90
CA SER A 141 0.57 -5.56 12.66
C SER A 141 1.92 -5.29 12.00
N LEU A 142 2.45 -4.10 12.22
CA LEU A 142 3.76 -3.71 11.67
C LEU A 142 4.89 -4.52 12.30
N HIS A 143 4.85 -4.77 13.62
CA HIS A 143 5.89 -5.58 14.28
C HIS A 143 5.94 -7.01 13.74
N ALA A 144 4.79 -7.62 13.41
CA ALA A 144 4.76 -8.94 12.77
C ALA A 144 5.31 -8.89 11.34
N GLN A 145 4.99 -7.85 10.58
CA GLN A 145 5.53 -7.65 9.23
C GLN A 145 7.03 -7.39 9.26
N ALA A 146 7.53 -6.59 10.22
CA ALA A 146 8.94 -6.24 10.35
C ALA A 146 9.87 -7.44 10.63
N MET A 147 9.33 -8.56 11.11
CA MET A 147 10.07 -9.82 11.23
C MET A 147 10.56 -10.34 9.87
N VAL A 148 9.78 -10.12 8.80
CA VAL A 148 10.06 -10.72 7.48
C VAL A 148 11.39 -10.23 6.90
N PRO A 149 11.64 -8.92 6.73
CA PRO A 149 12.88 -8.45 6.12
C PRO A 149 14.13 -8.83 6.92
N PHE A 150 14.05 -9.01 8.23
CA PHE A 150 15.20 -9.46 9.01
C PHE A 150 15.70 -10.85 8.61
N PHE A 151 14.80 -11.77 8.26
CA PHE A 151 15.12 -13.17 7.99
C PHE A 151 14.98 -13.58 6.51
N SER A 152 14.42 -12.72 5.67
CA SER A 152 14.26 -12.97 4.25
C SER A 152 15.62 -13.11 3.54
N PRO A 153 15.89 -14.21 2.82
CA PRO A 153 17.16 -14.44 2.14
C PRO A 153 17.43 -13.49 0.96
N VAL A 154 16.43 -12.74 0.56
CA VAL A 154 16.53 -11.71 -0.49
C VAL A 154 16.57 -10.30 0.09
N GLU A 155 16.57 -10.18 1.43
CA GLU A 155 16.62 -8.92 2.17
C GLU A 155 17.79 -8.94 3.18
N MET A 156 17.55 -8.84 4.49
CA MET A 156 18.60 -8.73 5.50
C MET A 156 19.27 -10.08 5.85
N ASP A 157 18.62 -11.21 5.60
CA ASP A 157 19.17 -12.58 5.61
C ASP A 157 19.87 -12.98 6.92
N ASN A 158 19.30 -12.65 8.07
CA ASN A 158 19.79 -13.20 9.32
C ASN A 158 19.44 -14.69 9.41
N GLY A 159 20.40 -15.53 9.81
CA GLY A 159 20.25 -16.98 9.84
C GLY A 159 19.13 -17.45 10.79
N ASN A 160 19.00 -16.81 11.95
CA ASN A 160 18.00 -17.14 12.96
C ASN A 160 17.83 -15.98 13.97
N ILE A 161 16.87 -16.14 14.88
CA ILE A 161 16.53 -15.15 15.92
C ILE A 161 17.73 -14.89 16.85
N ALA A 162 18.51 -15.91 17.22
CA ALA A 162 19.66 -15.75 18.12
C ALA A 162 20.76 -14.91 17.48
N ASP A 163 20.98 -15.05 16.16
CA ASP A 163 21.98 -14.24 15.44
C ASP A 163 21.57 -12.76 15.43
N LEU A 164 20.30 -12.45 15.19
CA LEU A 164 19.82 -11.07 15.23
C LEU A 164 19.87 -10.48 16.63
N ALA A 165 19.46 -11.23 17.67
CA ALA A 165 19.55 -10.78 19.07
C ALA A 165 21.00 -10.51 19.49
N ASN A 166 21.94 -11.38 19.07
CA ASN A 166 23.37 -11.17 19.31
C ASN A 166 23.93 -9.92 18.61
N LYS A 167 23.42 -9.57 17.42
CA LYS A 167 23.77 -8.31 16.75
C LYS A 167 23.19 -7.11 17.51
N LEU A 168 21.92 -7.15 17.89
CA LEU A 168 21.26 -6.10 18.67
C LEU A 168 22.00 -5.82 19.98
N SER A 169 22.46 -6.86 20.71
CA SER A 169 23.18 -6.71 21.98
C SER A 169 24.55 -6.02 21.84
N LYS A 170 25.07 -5.92 20.61
CA LYS A 170 26.39 -5.33 20.29
C LYS A 170 26.29 -3.95 19.63
N THR A 171 25.10 -3.44 19.39
CA THR A 171 24.88 -2.10 18.82
C THR A 171 25.31 -1.01 19.80
N THR A 172 25.57 0.18 19.28
CA THR A 172 25.89 1.37 20.11
C THR A 172 24.73 1.79 21.02
N TYR A 173 23.50 1.42 20.67
CA TYR A 173 22.28 1.72 21.43
C TYR A 173 21.79 0.52 22.27
N ALA A 174 22.57 -0.55 22.42
CA ALA A 174 22.18 -1.70 23.26
C ALA A 174 21.98 -1.32 24.74
N GLY A 175 22.64 -0.26 25.23
CA GLY A 175 22.40 0.31 26.55
C GLY A 175 21.00 0.88 26.67
N GLU A 176 20.59 1.73 25.73
CA GLU A 176 19.25 2.30 25.64
C GLU A 176 18.17 1.22 25.51
N PHE A 177 18.48 0.15 24.78
CA PHE A 177 17.58 -1.00 24.62
C PHE A 177 17.29 -1.66 25.98
N ARG A 178 18.32 -1.83 26.84
CA ARG A 178 18.17 -2.34 28.21
C ARG A 178 17.40 -1.37 29.12
N ASP A 179 17.58 -0.07 28.91
CA ASP A 179 16.87 0.96 29.70
C ASP A 179 15.38 1.03 29.39
N VAL A 180 14.98 0.65 28.18
CA VAL A 180 13.58 0.65 27.73
C VAL A 180 12.90 -0.66 28.03
N PHE A 181 13.51 -1.79 27.69
CA PHE A 181 12.87 -3.11 27.75
C PHE A 181 13.30 -3.98 28.94
N GLY A 182 14.24 -3.50 29.75
CA GLY A 182 14.75 -4.20 30.91
C GLY A 182 16.17 -4.73 30.72
N LYS A 183 16.91 -4.84 31.85
CA LYS A 183 18.33 -5.21 31.85
C LYS A 183 18.59 -6.58 31.20
N ASP A 184 17.63 -7.47 31.35
CA ASP A 184 17.72 -8.88 30.96
C ASP A 184 17.14 -9.14 29.55
N VAL A 185 16.79 -8.09 28.77
CA VAL A 185 16.13 -8.18 27.46
C VAL A 185 16.89 -9.09 26.47
N PHE A 186 18.20 -9.16 26.56
CA PHE A 186 19.02 -10.00 25.67
C PHE A 186 19.22 -11.44 26.16
N ASP A 187 18.74 -11.78 27.37
CA ASP A 187 18.80 -13.16 27.89
C ASP A 187 17.82 -14.07 27.14
N SER A 188 16.73 -13.50 26.59
CA SER A 188 15.81 -14.18 25.71
C SER A 188 15.93 -13.61 24.28
N PRO A 189 16.57 -14.30 23.33
CA PRO A 189 16.67 -13.84 21.95
C PRO A 189 15.31 -13.55 21.28
N ALA A 190 14.28 -14.34 21.61
CA ALA A 190 12.95 -14.15 21.06
C ALA A 190 12.30 -12.86 21.55
N GLU A 191 12.47 -12.52 22.81
CA GLU A 191 11.97 -11.26 23.39
C GLU A 191 12.73 -10.06 22.84
N ALA A 192 14.06 -10.13 22.77
CA ALA A 192 14.87 -9.06 22.21
C ALA A 192 14.48 -8.72 20.77
N VAL A 193 14.23 -9.72 19.92
CA VAL A 193 13.81 -9.49 18.54
C VAL A 193 12.35 -9.01 18.47
N ARG A 194 11.46 -9.52 19.29
CA ARG A 194 10.08 -9.01 19.39
C ARG A 194 10.10 -7.52 19.77
N ASP A 195 10.85 -7.14 20.80
CA ASP A 195 10.92 -5.78 21.30
C ASP A 195 11.57 -4.84 20.28
N ALA A 196 12.55 -5.33 19.49
CA ALA A 196 13.12 -4.59 18.38
C ALA A 196 12.07 -4.31 17.28
N THR A 197 11.23 -5.28 16.94
CA THR A 197 10.16 -5.07 15.96
C THR A 197 9.03 -4.20 16.49
N MET A 198 8.73 -4.24 17.78
CA MET A 198 7.80 -3.31 18.43
C MET A 198 8.35 -1.87 18.43
N ALA A 199 9.64 -1.69 18.69
CA ALA A 199 10.29 -0.38 18.60
C ALA A 199 10.21 0.18 17.15
N LEU A 200 10.42 -0.65 16.13
CA LEU A 200 10.21 -0.27 14.72
C LEU A 200 8.77 0.19 14.48
N GLU A 201 7.78 -0.57 14.94
CA GLU A 201 6.37 -0.19 14.85
C GLU A 201 6.11 1.18 15.51
N ARG A 202 6.67 1.43 16.71
CA ARG A 202 6.54 2.72 17.40
C ARG A 202 7.16 3.88 16.59
N PHE A 203 8.31 3.66 15.97
CA PHE A 203 8.93 4.66 15.10
C PHE A 203 8.05 4.95 13.88
N GLU A 204 7.63 3.92 13.17
CA GLU A 204 6.85 4.06 11.94
C GLU A 204 5.47 4.70 12.17
N LEU A 205 4.83 4.40 13.32
CA LEU A 205 3.54 4.98 13.69
C LEU A 205 3.68 6.41 14.25
N GLY A 206 4.76 6.71 14.96
CA GLY A 206 4.92 7.96 15.71
C GLY A 206 5.63 9.08 14.97
N ASP A 207 6.55 8.77 14.06
CA ASP A 207 7.36 9.80 13.40
C ASP A 207 6.55 10.48 12.26
N ARG A 208 6.47 11.82 12.34
CA ARG A 208 5.73 12.63 11.37
C ARG A 208 6.20 12.46 9.93
N SER A 209 7.42 12.00 9.69
CA SER A 209 7.94 11.80 8.34
C SER A 209 7.20 10.70 7.56
N PHE A 210 6.47 9.81 8.26
CA PHE A 210 5.60 8.82 7.61
C PHE A 210 4.21 9.37 7.23
N HIS A 211 3.78 10.50 7.78
CA HIS A 211 2.47 11.11 7.53
C HIS A 211 2.50 12.64 7.63
N PRO A 212 3.32 13.32 6.80
CA PRO A 212 3.57 14.76 6.94
C PRO A 212 2.38 15.64 6.53
N TYR A 213 1.49 15.19 5.66
CA TYR A 213 0.36 15.96 5.11
C TYR A 213 0.79 17.36 4.65
N SER A 214 1.82 17.40 3.80
CA SER A 214 2.46 18.63 3.33
C SER A 214 2.35 18.87 1.83
N SER A 215 1.52 18.09 1.14
CA SER A 215 1.32 18.21 -0.30
C SER A 215 0.49 19.45 -0.67
N LYS A 216 0.55 19.87 -1.93
CA LYS A 216 -0.32 20.93 -2.44
C LYS A 216 -1.80 20.60 -2.29
N PHE A 217 -2.16 19.32 -2.42
CA PHE A 217 -3.54 18.85 -2.22
C PHE A 217 -3.98 19.02 -0.76
N ASP A 218 -3.10 18.72 0.21
CA ASP A 218 -3.40 18.95 1.62
C ASP A 218 -3.63 20.43 1.90
N GLU A 219 -2.77 21.29 1.36
CA GLU A 219 -2.93 22.75 1.49
C GLU A 219 -4.20 23.29 0.83
N TRP A 220 -4.60 22.67 -0.27
CA TRP A 220 -5.88 23.02 -0.91
C TRP A 220 -7.07 22.63 -0.05
N LEU A 221 -7.08 21.44 0.56
CA LEU A 221 -8.10 21.02 1.52
C LEU A 221 -8.17 21.96 2.73
N ASP A 222 -7.01 22.41 3.21
CA ASP A 222 -6.91 23.38 4.31
C ASP A 222 -7.26 24.83 3.92
N GLY A 223 -7.59 25.10 2.65
CA GLY A 223 -7.85 26.44 2.15
C GLY A 223 -6.60 27.33 1.99
N LYS A 224 -5.40 26.77 2.10
CA LYS A 224 -4.10 27.47 2.03
C LYS A 224 -3.52 27.56 0.61
N ALA A 225 -3.97 26.72 -0.31
CA ALA A 225 -3.54 26.72 -1.71
C ALA A 225 -4.73 26.64 -2.67
N LYS A 226 -4.47 26.92 -3.96
CA LYS A 226 -5.45 26.78 -5.04
C LYS A 226 -4.94 25.77 -6.07
N LEU A 227 -5.83 24.88 -6.51
CA LEU A 227 -5.58 24.03 -7.67
C LEU A 227 -5.70 24.86 -8.95
N THR A 228 -4.80 24.63 -9.90
CA THR A 228 -4.89 25.20 -11.25
C THR A 228 -6.11 24.64 -12.01
N PRO A 229 -6.55 25.27 -13.12
CA PRO A 229 -7.61 24.69 -13.96
C PRO A 229 -7.29 23.27 -14.44
N GLN A 230 -6.04 22.98 -14.80
CA GLN A 230 -5.59 21.67 -15.23
C GLN A 230 -5.66 20.63 -14.09
N GLU A 231 -5.20 20.97 -12.90
CA GLU A 231 -5.27 20.09 -11.73
C GLU A 231 -6.71 19.76 -11.33
N ARG A 232 -7.62 20.75 -11.43
CA ARG A 232 -9.06 20.53 -11.19
C ARG A 232 -9.70 19.63 -12.25
N GLU A 233 -9.34 19.82 -13.52
CA GLU A 233 -9.82 18.93 -14.58
C GLU A 233 -9.30 17.50 -14.37
N GLY A 234 -8.02 17.35 -14.00
CA GLY A 234 -7.45 16.06 -13.63
C GLY A 234 -8.18 15.39 -12.46
N MET A 235 -8.53 16.15 -11.42
CA MET A 235 -9.32 15.65 -10.29
C MET A 235 -10.74 15.24 -10.72
N ARG A 236 -11.38 16.01 -11.59
CA ARG A 236 -12.70 15.65 -12.15
C ARG A 236 -12.63 14.35 -12.94
N LEU A 237 -11.63 14.18 -13.80
CA LEU A 237 -11.41 12.96 -14.59
C LEU A 237 -11.10 11.74 -13.70
N PHE A 238 -10.36 11.95 -12.61
CA PHE A 238 -10.06 10.92 -11.62
C PHE A 238 -11.33 10.40 -10.93
N ASN A 239 -12.30 11.28 -10.70
CA ASN A 239 -13.58 10.97 -10.07
C ASN A 239 -14.69 10.56 -11.04
N ASP A 240 -14.47 10.60 -12.36
CA ASP A 240 -15.50 10.27 -13.35
C ASP A 240 -15.78 8.75 -13.40
N PRO A 241 -16.95 8.29 -12.89
CA PRO A 241 -17.27 6.87 -12.80
C PRO A 241 -17.46 6.20 -14.17
N ASN A 242 -17.68 6.98 -15.23
CA ASN A 242 -17.83 6.46 -16.61
C ASN A 242 -16.52 6.62 -17.42
N GLY A 243 -15.49 7.23 -16.81
CA GLY A 243 -14.20 7.50 -17.42
C GLY A 243 -13.10 6.66 -16.81
N GLY A 244 -12.25 7.30 -15.97
CA GLY A 244 -11.13 6.63 -15.29
C GLY A 244 -11.53 5.86 -14.05
N ASN A 245 -12.61 6.27 -13.39
CA ASN A 245 -13.16 5.67 -12.17
C ASN A 245 -12.12 5.39 -11.05
N CYS A 246 -11.07 6.21 -10.99
CA CYS A 246 -9.95 5.95 -10.08
C CYS A 246 -10.36 6.09 -8.61
N ALA A 247 -11.28 7.01 -8.32
CA ALA A 247 -11.76 7.27 -6.96
C ALA A 247 -12.60 6.12 -6.37
N SER A 248 -13.01 5.13 -7.16
CA SER A 248 -13.72 3.95 -6.65
C SER A 248 -12.83 3.10 -5.73
N CYS A 249 -11.52 2.98 -6.06
CA CYS A 249 -10.54 2.26 -5.25
C CYS A 249 -9.57 3.22 -4.52
N HIS A 250 -9.23 4.35 -5.14
CA HIS A 250 -8.34 5.36 -4.58
C HIS A 250 -9.12 6.53 -3.98
N LEU A 251 -9.82 6.26 -2.86
CA LEU A 251 -10.75 7.20 -2.20
C LEU A 251 -10.09 8.55 -1.91
N ASP A 252 -10.65 9.63 -2.45
CA ASP A 252 -10.16 11.00 -2.29
C ASP A 252 -11.03 11.87 -1.36
N GLN A 253 -12.00 11.25 -0.69
CA GLN A 253 -12.89 11.92 0.24
C GLN A 253 -12.22 12.17 1.58
N VAL A 254 -12.47 13.34 2.16
CA VAL A 254 -12.07 13.67 3.54
C VAL A 254 -12.85 12.77 4.50
N GLY A 255 -12.13 12.15 5.42
CA GLY A 255 -12.73 11.30 6.44
C GLY A 255 -13.66 12.06 7.40
N ALA A 256 -14.55 11.33 8.08
CA ALA A 256 -15.55 11.90 8.99
C ALA A 256 -14.94 12.77 10.10
N ASN A 257 -13.70 12.49 10.51
CA ASN A 257 -12.96 13.25 11.53
C ASN A 257 -12.09 14.39 10.93
N GLY A 258 -12.34 14.79 9.68
CA GLY A 258 -11.54 15.78 8.97
C GLY A 258 -10.17 15.26 8.50
N GLN A 259 -9.95 13.95 8.56
CA GLN A 259 -8.71 13.34 8.11
C GLN A 259 -8.56 13.48 6.59
N HIS A 260 -7.41 13.92 6.14
CA HIS A 260 -7.09 14.01 4.73
C HIS A 260 -7.05 12.60 4.09
N PRO A 261 -7.54 12.46 2.84
CA PRO A 261 -7.67 11.17 2.20
C PRO A 261 -6.34 10.46 1.99
N LEU A 262 -6.37 9.14 2.08
CA LEU A 262 -5.21 8.28 1.89
C LEU A 262 -5.05 7.80 0.45
N PHE A 263 -6.05 8.02 -0.40
CA PHE A 263 -6.09 7.57 -1.78
C PHE A 263 -5.92 6.05 -1.91
N THR A 264 -6.61 5.32 -1.05
CA THR A 264 -6.74 3.86 -1.05
C THR A 264 -7.96 3.46 -0.23
N ASP A 265 -8.60 2.37 -0.60
CA ASP A 265 -9.66 1.70 0.14
C ASP A 265 -9.13 0.50 0.95
N PHE A 266 -7.83 0.17 0.79
CA PHE A 266 -7.16 -1.01 1.33
C PHE A 266 -7.79 -2.35 0.87
N GLN A 267 -8.64 -2.35 -0.14
CA GLN A 267 -9.18 -3.55 -0.76
C GLN A 267 -8.17 -4.17 -1.75
N PHE A 268 -8.58 -5.25 -2.41
CA PHE A 268 -7.71 -6.02 -3.30
C PHE A 268 -8.32 -6.10 -4.69
N GLU A 269 -7.48 -5.79 -5.69
CA GLU A 269 -7.89 -5.74 -7.07
C GLU A 269 -7.00 -6.58 -7.99
N GLY A 270 -7.61 -7.15 -9.02
CA GLY A 270 -6.98 -7.95 -10.05
C GLY A 270 -6.78 -7.19 -11.35
N LEU A 271 -5.71 -6.40 -11.46
CA LEU A 271 -5.47 -5.54 -12.63
C LEU A 271 -4.88 -6.26 -13.85
N GLY A 272 -4.39 -7.49 -13.67
CA GLY A 272 -3.78 -8.24 -14.78
C GLY A 272 -2.53 -7.59 -15.37
N VAL A 273 -1.69 -7.00 -14.52
CA VAL A 273 -0.44 -6.34 -14.94
C VAL A 273 0.44 -7.29 -15.76
N PRO A 274 1.13 -6.81 -16.83
CA PRO A 274 2.01 -7.67 -17.63
C PRO A 274 3.13 -8.29 -16.83
N ARG A 275 3.50 -9.53 -17.16
CA ARG A 275 4.60 -10.24 -16.53
C ARG A 275 5.93 -9.51 -16.74
N ASN A 276 6.63 -9.24 -15.65
CA ASN A 276 7.91 -8.53 -15.68
C ASN A 276 9.09 -9.50 -15.66
N TYR A 277 9.74 -9.69 -16.80
CA TYR A 277 10.90 -10.56 -16.93
C TYR A 277 12.23 -9.91 -16.43
N GLN A 278 12.20 -8.67 -15.97
CA GLN A 278 13.32 -8.07 -15.24
C GLN A 278 13.48 -8.71 -13.84
N ILE A 279 12.40 -9.27 -13.30
CA ILE A 279 12.42 -10.09 -12.09
C ILE A 279 12.95 -11.48 -12.45
N PRO A 280 14.11 -11.90 -11.92
CA PRO A 280 14.71 -13.20 -12.30
C PRO A 280 13.81 -14.40 -12.05
N TRP A 281 12.99 -14.38 -10.99
CA TRP A 281 12.04 -15.45 -10.66
C TRP A 281 11.01 -15.67 -11.77
N ASN A 282 10.61 -14.61 -12.48
CA ASN A 282 9.64 -14.65 -13.57
C ASN A 282 10.19 -15.32 -14.85
N LYS A 283 11.47 -15.67 -14.90
CA LYS A 283 12.02 -16.50 -15.99
C LYS A 283 11.59 -17.96 -15.89
N ASN A 284 11.21 -18.41 -14.70
CA ASN A 284 10.59 -19.72 -14.51
C ASN A 284 9.11 -19.66 -14.94
N PRO A 285 8.70 -20.40 -15.98
CA PRO A 285 7.33 -20.35 -16.49
C PRO A 285 6.28 -20.94 -15.52
N HIS A 286 6.73 -21.64 -14.48
CA HIS A 286 5.88 -22.23 -13.45
C HIS A 286 5.78 -21.37 -12.18
N TYR A 287 6.58 -20.31 -12.06
CA TYR A 287 6.49 -19.37 -10.95
C TYR A 287 5.50 -18.26 -11.27
N PHE A 288 4.57 -18.04 -10.38
CA PHE A 288 3.62 -16.92 -10.42
C PHE A 288 3.47 -16.31 -9.03
N ASP A 289 3.52 -15.00 -8.94
CA ASP A 289 3.05 -14.28 -7.76
C ASP A 289 1.53 -14.11 -7.91
N MET A 290 0.78 -14.83 -7.10
CA MET A 290 -0.67 -14.88 -7.17
C MET A 290 -1.34 -13.98 -6.11
N GLY A 291 -0.58 -13.03 -5.51
CA GLY A 291 -1.11 -12.12 -4.50
C GLY A 291 -1.68 -12.88 -3.30
N LEU A 292 -2.96 -12.74 -3.06
CA LEU A 292 -3.68 -13.41 -1.94
C LEU A 292 -3.51 -14.94 -1.93
N CYS A 293 -3.23 -15.58 -3.06
CA CYS A 293 -3.05 -17.02 -3.13
C CYS A 293 -1.58 -17.47 -3.01
N GLY A 294 -0.71 -16.61 -2.57
CA GLY A 294 0.70 -16.93 -2.38
C GLY A 294 1.59 -16.60 -3.60
N PRO A 295 2.87 -16.94 -3.52
CA PRO A 295 3.53 -17.89 -2.58
C PRO A 295 3.92 -17.30 -1.21
N PHE A 296 3.83 -15.97 -1.01
CA PHE A 296 4.29 -15.31 0.24
C PHE A 296 3.26 -15.36 1.35
N ARG A 297 2.01 -15.55 1.00
CA ARG A 297 0.91 -15.79 1.93
C ARG A 297 0.61 -17.29 2.02
N THR A 298 0.36 -17.82 3.23
CA THR A 298 0.21 -19.25 3.47
C THR A 298 -0.99 -19.61 4.36
N ASP A 299 -1.76 -18.61 4.79
CA ASP A 299 -2.93 -18.78 5.66
C ASP A 299 -4.18 -19.25 4.87
N VAL A 300 -5.34 -19.21 5.52
CA VAL A 300 -6.61 -19.67 4.94
C VAL A 300 -7.01 -18.89 3.68
N ALA A 301 -6.58 -17.64 3.54
CA ALA A 301 -6.88 -16.83 2.38
C ALA A 301 -6.42 -17.45 1.05
N THR A 302 -5.33 -18.24 1.08
CA THR A 302 -4.79 -18.91 -0.10
C THR A 302 -5.68 -20.03 -0.66
N LYS A 303 -6.68 -20.47 0.10
CA LYS A 303 -7.63 -21.51 -0.30
C LYS A 303 -8.73 -21.01 -1.22
N ASP A 304 -9.02 -19.73 -1.16
CA ASP A 304 -10.01 -19.11 -2.04
C ASP A 304 -9.37 -18.77 -3.40
N THR A 305 -9.56 -19.66 -4.36
CA THR A 305 -9.00 -19.47 -5.70
C THR A 305 -9.66 -18.33 -6.50
N GLY A 306 -10.79 -17.80 -6.04
CA GLY A 306 -11.46 -16.61 -6.61
C GLY A 306 -10.62 -15.34 -6.39
N ASN A 307 -9.82 -15.31 -5.35
CA ASN A 307 -8.98 -14.16 -4.99
C ASN A 307 -7.54 -14.25 -5.54
N CYS A 308 -7.20 -15.27 -6.32
CA CYS A 308 -5.86 -15.39 -6.88
C CYS A 308 -5.61 -14.34 -7.96
N GLY A 309 -4.50 -13.63 -7.83
CA GLY A 309 -4.09 -12.55 -8.73
C GLY A 309 -4.50 -11.16 -8.24
N LEU A 310 -5.13 -11.08 -7.07
CA LEU A 310 -5.51 -9.83 -6.44
C LEU A 310 -4.39 -9.31 -5.54
N PHE A 311 -4.17 -8.00 -5.60
CA PHE A 311 -3.18 -7.27 -4.79
C PHE A 311 -3.83 -6.04 -4.16
N ARG A 312 -3.36 -5.67 -2.97
CA ARG A 312 -3.93 -4.56 -2.22
C ARG A 312 -3.74 -3.24 -2.97
N THR A 313 -4.79 -2.44 -3.02
CA THR A 313 -4.79 -1.07 -3.55
C THR A 313 -3.76 -0.21 -2.81
N PRO A 314 -2.69 0.28 -3.48
CA PRO A 314 -1.72 1.14 -2.82
C PRO A 314 -2.24 2.56 -2.69
N SER A 315 -1.75 3.28 -1.68
CA SER A 315 -1.97 4.73 -1.61
C SER A 315 -1.35 5.44 -2.82
N LEU A 316 -2.05 6.45 -3.36
CA LEU A 316 -1.50 7.33 -4.39
C LEU A 316 -0.77 8.56 -3.82
N ARG A 317 -0.69 8.69 -2.49
CA ARG A 317 0.17 9.70 -1.87
C ARG A 317 1.60 9.56 -2.37
N ASN A 318 2.20 10.66 -2.84
CA ASN A 318 3.54 10.67 -3.43
C ASN A 318 3.72 9.84 -4.71
N VAL A 319 2.63 9.43 -5.37
CA VAL A 319 2.70 8.55 -6.55
C VAL A 319 3.53 9.15 -7.70
N ALA A 320 3.50 10.46 -7.88
CA ALA A 320 4.28 11.14 -8.93
C ALA A 320 5.80 11.17 -8.67
N SER A 321 6.25 10.88 -7.44
CA SER A 321 7.67 10.74 -7.13
C SER A 321 8.21 9.33 -7.36
N ARG A 322 7.33 8.35 -7.58
CA ARG A 322 7.73 6.96 -7.80
C ARG A 322 8.34 6.75 -9.17
N ARG A 323 9.27 5.80 -9.22
CA ARG A 323 9.96 5.38 -10.46
C ARG A 323 9.61 3.96 -10.87
N VAL A 324 8.88 3.24 -10.00
CA VAL A 324 8.51 1.84 -10.19
C VAL A 324 7.09 1.65 -9.71
N PHE A 325 6.26 1.00 -10.51
CA PHE A 325 4.83 0.88 -10.29
C PHE A 325 4.36 -0.57 -10.36
N PHE A 326 3.26 -0.85 -9.70
CA PHE A 326 2.64 -2.14 -9.45
C PHE A 326 3.49 -3.07 -8.57
N HIS A 327 2.91 -4.19 -8.15
CA HIS A 327 3.57 -5.17 -7.29
C HIS A 327 4.82 -5.77 -7.92
N ASN A 328 4.84 -5.94 -9.24
CA ASN A 328 5.94 -6.55 -9.99
C ASN A 328 6.88 -5.53 -10.67
N GLY A 329 6.71 -4.24 -10.42
CA GLY A 329 7.59 -3.21 -10.97
C GLY A 329 7.68 -3.13 -12.49
N SER A 330 6.62 -3.53 -13.21
CA SER A 330 6.64 -3.60 -14.69
C SER A 330 6.62 -2.25 -15.38
N PHE A 331 6.32 -1.17 -14.68
CA PHE A 331 6.25 0.18 -15.24
C PHE A 331 7.17 1.14 -14.50
N HIS A 332 7.81 2.04 -15.27
CA HIS A 332 8.78 3.03 -14.75
C HIS A 332 8.36 4.48 -15.03
N SER A 333 7.13 4.71 -15.47
CA SER A 333 6.58 6.02 -15.77
C SER A 333 5.11 6.08 -15.37
N LEU A 334 4.73 7.10 -14.59
CA LEU A 334 3.34 7.33 -14.20
C LEU A 334 2.43 7.51 -15.43
N ARG A 335 2.91 8.18 -16.48
CA ARG A 335 2.17 8.32 -17.73
C ARG A 335 1.87 6.95 -18.36
N LYS A 336 2.84 6.03 -18.38
CA LYS A 336 2.63 4.67 -18.89
C LYS A 336 1.65 3.88 -18.04
N VAL A 337 1.63 4.10 -16.73
CA VAL A 337 0.62 3.50 -15.83
C VAL A 337 -0.78 3.97 -16.21
N LEU A 338 -1.00 5.28 -16.36
CA LEU A 338 -2.30 5.82 -16.76
C LEU A 338 -2.73 5.33 -18.15
N LEU A 339 -1.80 5.29 -19.11
CA LEU A 339 -2.05 4.73 -20.42
C LEU A 339 -2.42 3.24 -20.35
N PHE A 340 -1.74 2.47 -19.48
CA PHE A 340 -2.08 1.06 -19.26
C PHE A 340 -3.53 0.90 -18.78
N TYR A 341 -3.95 1.66 -17.79
CA TYR A 341 -5.33 1.60 -17.28
C TYR A 341 -6.36 1.82 -18.39
N VAL A 342 -6.18 2.84 -19.24
CA VAL A 342 -7.19 3.20 -20.24
C VAL A 342 -7.06 2.45 -21.57
N GLU A 343 -5.93 1.78 -21.84
CA GLU A 343 -5.66 1.05 -23.09
C GLU A 343 -5.48 -0.46 -22.88
N ARG A 344 -5.45 -0.97 -21.67
CA ARG A 344 -5.23 -2.39 -21.36
C ARG A 344 -6.16 -3.31 -22.17
N ASP A 345 -7.41 -2.91 -22.30
CA ASP A 345 -8.47 -3.68 -22.93
C ASP A 345 -8.76 -3.24 -24.36
N THR A 346 -8.57 -1.96 -24.68
CA THR A 346 -8.77 -1.44 -26.04
C THR A 346 -7.60 -1.76 -26.96
N ASN A 347 -6.36 -1.86 -26.43
CA ASN A 347 -5.13 -2.04 -27.18
C ASN A 347 -4.19 -3.08 -26.50
N PRO A 348 -4.64 -4.32 -26.27
CA PRO A 348 -3.92 -5.27 -25.44
C PRO A 348 -2.56 -5.71 -26.01
N ASP A 349 -2.36 -5.68 -27.32
CA ASP A 349 -1.10 -6.01 -28.00
C ASP A 349 0.02 -4.98 -27.73
N LYS A 350 -0.33 -3.78 -27.29
CA LYS A 350 0.63 -2.77 -26.81
C LYS A 350 1.27 -3.17 -25.48
N TRP A 351 0.55 -3.94 -24.65
CA TRP A 351 0.90 -4.21 -23.28
C TRP A 351 1.35 -5.65 -23.02
N TYR A 352 0.85 -6.59 -23.80
CA TYR A 352 1.13 -8.02 -23.62
C TYR A 352 1.81 -8.62 -24.84
N PRO A 353 2.61 -9.68 -24.67
CA PRO A 353 3.27 -10.34 -25.78
C PRO A 353 2.28 -10.87 -26.81
N VAL A 354 2.59 -10.72 -28.09
CA VAL A 354 1.89 -11.37 -29.19
C VAL A 354 2.58 -12.71 -29.48
N MET A 355 1.83 -13.81 -29.38
CA MET A 355 2.32 -15.16 -29.62
C MET A 355 2.51 -15.43 -31.11
N ALA A 356 3.23 -16.49 -31.47
CA ALA A 356 3.50 -16.88 -32.87
C ALA A 356 2.24 -17.09 -33.70
N ASN A 357 1.12 -17.47 -33.07
CA ASN A 357 -0.18 -17.64 -33.71
C ASN A 357 -1.00 -16.35 -33.88
N GLY A 358 -0.39 -15.18 -33.58
CA GLY A 358 -1.01 -13.87 -33.64
C GLY A 358 -1.93 -13.52 -32.46
N LYS A 359 -2.15 -14.42 -31.50
CA LYS A 359 -2.96 -14.13 -30.31
C LYS A 359 -2.16 -13.36 -29.28
N VAL A 360 -2.80 -12.39 -28.62
CA VAL A 360 -2.22 -11.64 -27.50
C VAL A 360 -2.27 -12.50 -26.24
N ALA A 361 -1.12 -12.65 -25.57
CA ALA A 361 -1.01 -13.37 -24.29
C ALA A 361 -1.47 -12.48 -23.13
N LYS A 362 -2.71 -11.95 -23.19
CA LYS A 362 -3.28 -11.06 -22.21
C LYS A 362 -3.26 -11.72 -20.82
N PHE A 363 -2.92 -10.92 -19.78
CA PHE A 363 -2.88 -11.38 -18.39
C PHE A 363 -1.83 -12.48 -18.14
N ASN A 364 -0.67 -12.36 -18.79
CA ASN A 364 0.37 -13.39 -18.81
C ASN A 364 1.15 -13.56 -17.49
N ASP A 365 0.90 -12.71 -16.48
CA ASP A 365 1.47 -12.85 -15.14
C ASP A 365 0.59 -13.68 -14.19
N LEU A 366 -0.43 -14.36 -14.74
CA LEU A 366 -1.29 -15.26 -13.99
C LEU A 366 -1.55 -16.55 -14.79
N PRO A 367 -1.63 -17.72 -14.13
CA PRO A 367 -2.00 -18.97 -14.77
C PRO A 367 -3.34 -18.86 -15.53
N PRO A 368 -3.49 -19.44 -16.72
CA PRO A 368 -4.68 -19.25 -17.56
C PRO A 368 -6.01 -19.51 -16.84
N ARG A 369 -6.07 -20.54 -15.98
CA ARG A 369 -7.28 -20.92 -15.23
C ARG A 369 -7.76 -19.86 -14.22
N LEU A 370 -6.86 -18.94 -13.78
CA LEU A 370 -7.13 -17.93 -12.77
C LEU A 370 -7.38 -16.54 -13.37
N ARG A 371 -7.19 -16.35 -14.68
CA ARG A 371 -7.36 -15.05 -15.36
C ARG A 371 -8.78 -14.50 -15.31
N LYS A 372 -9.77 -15.37 -15.05
CA LYS A 372 -11.17 -14.98 -14.82
C LYS A 372 -11.41 -14.15 -13.56
N ASN A 373 -10.45 -14.14 -12.62
CA ASN A 373 -10.52 -13.36 -11.39
C ASN A 373 -10.12 -11.89 -11.60
N LEU A 374 -9.60 -11.56 -12.79
CA LEU A 374 -9.13 -10.21 -13.07
C LEU A 374 -10.30 -9.32 -13.46
N ASP A 375 -10.26 -8.08 -13.02
CA ASP A 375 -11.28 -7.10 -13.33
C ASP A 375 -11.32 -6.80 -14.86
N THR A 376 -12.50 -6.96 -15.42
CA THR A 376 -12.85 -6.66 -16.82
C THR A 376 -14.25 -6.06 -16.92
N SER A 377 -14.80 -5.58 -15.82
CA SER A 377 -16.16 -5.08 -15.67
C SER A 377 -16.24 -3.60 -15.27
N ASP A 378 -15.27 -3.11 -14.53
CA ASP A 378 -15.29 -1.75 -14.02
C ASP A 378 -14.56 -0.77 -14.94
N PRO A 379 -15.10 0.43 -15.20
CA PRO A 379 -14.37 1.44 -15.95
C PRO A 379 -13.01 1.79 -15.29
N PRO A 380 -11.98 1.96 -16.12
CA PRO A 380 -11.90 1.91 -17.59
C PRO A 380 -11.60 0.52 -18.15
N LEU A 381 -11.67 -0.55 -17.34
CA LEU A 381 -11.26 -1.91 -17.66
C LEU A 381 -12.37 -2.76 -18.34
N ASP A 382 -13.57 -2.19 -18.47
CA ASP A 382 -14.77 -2.78 -19.08
C ASP A 382 -14.78 -2.71 -20.62
N ARG A 383 -13.78 -2.05 -21.22
CA ARG A 383 -13.72 -1.80 -22.67
C ARG A 383 -13.22 -3.00 -23.46
N LYS A 384 -13.50 -2.98 -24.77
CA LYS A 384 -13.17 -4.07 -25.69
C LYS A 384 -12.06 -3.65 -26.67
N PRO A 385 -11.32 -4.61 -27.23
CA PRO A 385 -10.31 -4.34 -28.25
C PRO A 385 -10.90 -3.54 -29.42
N GLY A 386 -10.20 -2.45 -29.78
CA GLY A 386 -10.60 -1.54 -30.86
C GLY A 386 -11.54 -0.41 -30.47
N GLU A 387 -12.08 -0.41 -29.25
CA GLU A 387 -12.82 0.74 -28.72
C GLU A 387 -11.87 1.91 -28.39
N LYS A 388 -12.44 3.12 -28.27
CA LYS A 388 -11.66 4.29 -27.87
C LYS A 388 -11.26 4.16 -26.40
N PRO A 389 -10.00 4.48 -26.02
CA PRO A 389 -9.61 4.61 -24.62
C PRO A 389 -10.49 5.59 -23.85
N ALA A 390 -10.59 5.41 -22.52
CA ALA A 390 -11.37 6.31 -21.66
C ALA A 390 -10.87 7.75 -21.69
N TRP A 391 -9.57 7.94 -21.90
CA TRP A 391 -8.93 9.26 -21.95
C TRP A 391 -8.08 9.42 -23.22
N ASN A 392 -8.05 10.65 -23.72
CA ASN A 392 -7.08 11.10 -24.73
C ASN A 392 -5.77 11.59 -24.04
N SER A 393 -4.78 11.99 -24.85
CA SER A 393 -3.46 12.41 -24.34
C SER A 393 -3.53 13.62 -23.41
N GLN A 394 -4.38 14.61 -23.70
CA GLN A 394 -4.56 15.79 -22.86
C GLN A 394 -5.16 15.42 -21.50
N GLN A 395 -6.17 14.56 -21.47
CA GLN A 395 -6.79 14.09 -20.24
C GLN A 395 -5.83 13.29 -19.37
N ILE A 396 -4.92 12.50 -19.98
CA ILE A 396 -3.80 11.86 -19.26
C ILE A 396 -2.92 12.93 -18.60
N ASP A 397 -2.58 14.02 -19.32
CA ASP A 397 -1.75 15.10 -18.77
C ASP A 397 -2.46 15.83 -17.61
N ASP A 398 -3.77 16.00 -17.71
CA ASP A 398 -4.58 16.64 -16.67
C ASP A 398 -4.62 15.78 -15.39
N VAL A 399 -4.86 14.46 -15.53
CA VAL A 399 -4.80 13.52 -14.39
C VAL A 399 -3.39 13.46 -13.80
N MET A 400 -2.34 13.48 -14.61
CA MET A 400 -0.96 13.58 -14.12
C MET A 400 -0.73 14.87 -13.32
N ALA A 401 -1.30 16.01 -13.77
CA ALA A 401 -1.19 17.26 -13.04
C ALA A 401 -1.86 17.16 -11.66
N PHE A 402 -3.03 16.55 -11.58
CA PHE A 402 -3.70 16.28 -10.31
C PHE A 402 -2.86 15.37 -9.41
N LEU A 403 -2.41 14.23 -9.89
CA LEU A 403 -1.62 13.28 -9.09
C LEU A 403 -0.29 13.86 -8.58
N LYS A 404 0.30 14.82 -9.28
CA LYS A 404 1.48 15.56 -8.80
C LYS A 404 1.17 16.41 -7.56
N THR A 405 -0.07 16.89 -7.40
CA THR A 405 -0.48 17.65 -6.21
C THR A 405 -0.45 16.83 -4.92
N LEU A 406 -0.41 15.49 -5.02
CA LEU A 406 -0.36 14.55 -3.90
C LEU A 406 1.07 14.33 -3.37
N THR A 407 2.06 15.05 -3.89
CA THR A 407 3.48 14.91 -3.51
C THR A 407 3.81 15.83 -2.35
N ASP A 408 4.35 15.27 -1.27
CA ASP A 408 4.82 16.01 -0.10
C ASP A 408 6.01 16.90 -0.44
N ARG A 409 6.16 18.02 0.28
CA ARG A 409 7.20 19.03 0.03
C ARG A 409 8.62 18.54 0.22
N ASP A 410 8.83 17.58 1.11
CA ASP A 410 10.15 17.04 1.46
C ASP A 410 10.60 15.88 0.55
N VAL A 411 9.72 15.45 -0.37
CA VAL A 411 10.03 14.34 -1.29
C VAL A 411 10.78 14.86 -2.52
N VAL A 412 11.88 14.20 -2.83
CA VAL A 412 12.62 14.50 -4.06
C VAL A 412 11.75 14.10 -5.26
N PRO A 413 11.45 15.03 -6.19
CA PRO A 413 10.73 14.70 -7.40
C PRO A 413 11.40 13.52 -8.11
N GLY A 414 10.64 12.50 -8.47
CA GLY A 414 11.13 11.45 -9.36
C GLY A 414 11.67 12.13 -10.62
N ALA A 415 12.88 11.79 -11.05
CA ALA A 415 13.35 12.24 -12.35
C ALA A 415 12.28 11.84 -13.37
N ILE A 416 11.72 12.81 -14.08
CA ILE A 416 10.83 12.55 -15.21
C ILE A 416 11.69 11.75 -16.18
N THR A 417 11.54 10.43 -16.18
CA THR A 417 12.15 9.62 -17.21
C THR A 417 11.46 10.03 -18.50
N THR A 418 12.17 10.79 -19.33
CA THR A 418 11.77 10.98 -20.72
C THR A 418 11.42 9.61 -21.28
N ASP A 419 10.31 9.51 -21.98
CA ASP A 419 9.80 8.30 -22.61
C ASP A 419 10.87 7.60 -23.46
N ALA A 420 11.76 6.86 -22.82
CA ALA A 420 12.58 5.92 -23.55
C ALA A 420 11.64 4.84 -24.12
N PRO A 421 11.69 4.56 -25.42
CA PRO A 421 10.84 3.52 -26.00
C PRO A 421 11.07 2.21 -25.26
N ILE A 422 9.99 1.48 -24.99
CA ILE A 422 10.07 0.09 -24.54
C ILE A 422 10.95 -0.59 -25.61
N HIS A 423 12.18 -0.96 -25.24
CA HIS A 423 13.03 -1.71 -26.15
C HIS A 423 12.19 -2.90 -26.62
N SER A 424 11.99 -2.92 -27.94
CA SER A 424 11.42 -4.06 -28.64
C SER A 424 12.18 -5.29 -28.16
N GLN A 425 11.52 -6.11 -27.34
CA GLN A 425 12.07 -7.40 -26.94
C GLN A 425 12.37 -8.13 -28.25
N ARG A 426 13.64 -8.31 -28.55
CA ARG A 426 14.11 -9.05 -29.71
C ARG A 426 13.28 -10.32 -29.81
N ARG A 427 12.70 -10.54 -30.97
CA ARG A 427 12.15 -11.82 -31.38
C ARG A 427 13.22 -12.90 -31.16
N THR A 428 13.24 -13.51 -29.99
CA THR A 428 13.93 -14.77 -29.80
C THR A 428 12.96 -15.85 -30.28
N SER A 429 13.20 -16.29 -31.49
CA SER A 429 12.64 -17.53 -32.01
C SER A 429 13.04 -18.66 -31.05
N MET A 430 12.09 -19.13 -30.25
CA MET A 430 12.19 -20.42 -29.60
C MET A 430 11.85 -21.49 -30.66
N HIS A 431 12.84 -22.24 -31.04
CA HIS A 431 12.69 -23.52 -31.73
C HIS A 431 12.18 -24.58 -30.76
#